data_a545ba81bd898880afa65968057a4f57
#
_entry.id   a545ba81bd898880afa65968057a4f57
#
_cell.length_a   1.000
_cell.length_b   1.000
_cell.length_c   1.000
_cell.angle_alpha   90.00
_cell.angle_beta   90.00
_cell.angle_gamma   90.00
#
_symmetry.space_group_name_H-M   'P 1'
#
loop_
_entity.id
_entity.type
_entity.pdbx_description
1 polymer ?
#
loop_
_entity_poly.entity_id
_entity_poly.type
_entity_poly.pdbx_seq_one_letter_code
_entity_poly.pdbx_strand_id
1 'polypeptide(L)'
;KVDKALSMVSLSGFEHRMPGQLSGGQQQRVAVARALVFDPQVVLMDEPLGALDKNLRESMQYEIKHIHESIGVTVVYVTHDQGEALTMSNRIAVFNDGKVQQLSSPDKLYEEPVNSFVAEFIGENNTFAGEVTDISNNKCKVKLDSGTEIFSNPIRVKSKGERTIVSLRPERAIIDPTDKMDNKHKGKIEEVIYHGDHTRVRLNLLGNKEFILKVPNSSARMDIKLGNEIDIGWNSQDARALDPK
;
A
#
# COMPACT_ATOMS: atom_id res chain seq x y z
N LYS A 1 -30.61 -1.65 -25.94
CA LYS A 1 -29.57 -2.13 -25.03
C LYS A 1 -28.26 -1.31 -25.19
N VAL A 2 -27.80 -1.12 -26.42
CA VAL A 2 -26.57 -0.33 -26.68
C VAL A 2 -26.70 1.08 -26.14
N ASP A 3 -27.78 1.80 -26.45
CA ASP A 3 -28.00 3.15 -25.97
C ASP A 3 -28.02 3.25 -24.43
N LYS A 4 -28.62 2.25 -23.75
CA LYS A 4 -28.61 2.15 -22.31
C LYS A 4 -27.17 1.97 -21.79
N ALA A 5 -26.39 1.04 -22.39
CA ALA A 5 -25.00 0.80 -21.97
C ALA A 5 -24.11 2.03 -22.19
N LEU A 6 -24.26 2.74 -23.32
CA LEU A 6 -23.51 3.98 -23.58
C LEU A 6 -23.91 5.10 -22.62
N SER A 7 -25.18 5.22 -22.26
CA SER A 7 -25.68 6.17 -21.27
C SER A 7 -25.05 5.91 -19.89
N MET A 8 -24.92 4.63 -19.47
CA MET A 8 -24.32 4.25 -18.19
C MET A 8 -22.85 4.67 -18.05
N VAL A 9 -22.13 4.80 -19.17
CA VAL A 9 -20.73 5.23 -19.21
C VAL A 9 -20.56 6.66 -19.71
N SER A 10 -21.64 7.48 -19.71
CA SER A 10 -21.64 8.89 -20.15
C SER A 10 -21.16 9.09 -21.60
N LEU A 11 -21.55 8.19 -22.50
CA LEU A 11 -21.23 8.23 -23.94
C LEU A 11 -22.49 8.31 -24.83
N SER A 12 -23.58 8.88 -24.34
CA SER A 12 -24.78 9.16 -25.17
C SER A 12 -24.39 10.08 -26.34
N GLY A 13 -24.86 9.77 -27.52
CA GLY A 13 -24.53 10.51 -28.76
C GLY A 13 -23.25 10.07 -29.46
N PHE A 14 -22.61 9.01 -28.97
CA PHE A 14 -21.39 8.45 -29.59
C PHE A 14 -21.65 7.14 -30.34
N GLU A 15 -22.89 6.74 -30.53
CA GLU A 15 -23.33 5.43 -31.06
C GLU A 15 -22.77 5.13 -32.46
N HIS A 16 -22.54 6.18 -33.26
CA HIS A 16 -22.07 6.06 -34.64
C HIS A 16 -20.57 6.33 -34.84
N ARG A 17 -19.85 6.61 -33.72
CA ARG A 17 -18.41 6.86 -33.81
C ARG A 17 -17.62 5.55 -33.89
N MET A 18 -16.62 5.54 -34.76
CA MET A 18 -15.65 4.44 -34.84
C MET A 18 -14.59 4.58 -33.73
N PRO A 19 -13.98 3.47 -33.27
CA PRO A 19 -12.97 3.51 -32.20
C PRO A 19 -11.83 4.53 -32.42
N GLY A 20 -11.35 4.68 -33.65
CA GLY A 20 -10.30 5.64 -34.00
C GLY A 20 -10.72 7.12 -33.90
N GLN A 21 -12.01 7.41 -33.72
CA GLN A 21 -12.57 8.75 -33.52
C GLN A 21 -12.78 9.08 -32.03
N LEU A 22 -12.38 8.18 -31.14
CA LEU A 22 -12.54 8.27 -29.69
C LEU A 22 -11.20 8.51 -29.02
N SER A 23 -11.19 9.30 -27.95
CA SER A 23 -10.03 9.41 -27.07
C SER A 23 -9.78 8.09 -26.32
N GLY A 24 -8.57 7.88 -25.78
CA GLY A 24 -8.23 6.67 -25.02
C GLY A 24 -9.22 6.37 -23.88
N GLY A 25 -9.61 7.39 -23.11
CA GLY A 25 -10.62 7.24 -22.05
C GLY A 25 -12.01 6.90 -22.59
N GLN A 26 -12.40 7.47 -23.75
CA GLN A 26 -13.69 7.10 -24.40
C GLN A 26 -13.66 5.66 -24.91
N GLN A 27 -12.55 5.20 -25.48
CA GLN A 27 -12.39 3.80 -25.89
C GLN A 27 -12.51 2.87 -24.68
N GLN A 28 -11.91 3.23 -23.55
CA GLN A 28 -12.01 2.46 -22.31
C GLN A 28 -13.45 2.39 -21.79
N ARG A 29 -14.19 3.51 -21.80
CA ARG A 29 -15.61 3.52 -21.44
C ARG A 29 -16.46 2.65 -22.39
N VAL A 30 -16.14 2.63 -23.68
CA VAL A 30 -16.78 1.72 -24.64
C VAL A 30 -16.49 0.25 -24.29
N ALA A 31 -15.27 -0.08 -23.86
CA ALA A 31 -14.95 -1.43 -23.41
C ALA A 31 -15.76 -1.84 -22.18
N VAL A 32 -15.94 -0.92 -21.22
CA VAL A 32 -16.83 -1.13 -20.05
C VAL A 32 -18.29 -1.30 -20.49
N ALA A 33 -18.81 -0.41 -21.37
CA ALA A 33 -20.17 -0.51 -21.92
C ALA A 33 -20.40 -1.86 -22.63
N ARG A 34 -19.41 -2.32 -23.38
CA ARG A 34 -19.47 -3.65 -24.04
C ARG A 34 -19.62 -4.80 -23.04
N ALA A 35 -18.94 -4.72 -21.90
CA ALA A 35 -19.07 -5.72 -20.85
C ALA A 35 -20.45 -5.67 -20.16
N LEU A 36 -21.08 -4.50 -20.10
CA LEU A 36 -22.36 -4.27 -19.41
C LEU A 36 -23.60 -4.48 -20.30
N VAL A 37 -23.47 -4.49 -21.64
CA VAL A 37 -24.61 -4.48 -22.58
C VAL A 37 -25.55 -5.68 -22.43
N PHE A 38 -25.06 -6.79 -21.88
CA PHE A 38 -25.83 -8.02 -21.65
C PHE A 38 -26.48 -8.10 -20.27
N ASP A 39 -26.32 -7.05 -19.44
CA ASP A 39 -26.87 -6.99 -18.08
C ASP A 39 -26.30 -8.12 -17.18
N PRO A 40 -24.96 -8.24 -17.08
CA PRO A 40 -24.31 -9.33 -16.37
C PRO A 40 -24.46 -9.18 -14.85
N GLN A 41 -24.40 -10.30 -14.11
CA GLN A 41 -24.27 -10.28 -12.65
C GLN A 41 -22.84 -10.05 -12.18
N VAL A 42 -21.85 -10.41 -12.98
CA VAL A 42 -20.41 -10.27 -12.68
C VAL A 42 -19.68 -9.76 -13.93
N VAL A 43 -18.83 -8.77 -13.76
CA VAL A 43 -17.91 -8.26 -14.79
C VAL A 43 -16.49 -8.61 -14.38
N LEU A 44 -15.74 -9.20 -15.33
CA LEU A 44 -14.30 -9.48 -15.17
C LEU A 44 -13.51 -8.43 -15.94
N MET A 45 -12.58 -7.78 -15.26
CA MET A 45 -11.67 -6.79 -15.84
C MET A 45 -10.23 -7.23 -15.58
N ASP A 46 -9.48 -7.44 -16.65
CA ASP A 46 -8.08 -7.86 -16.59
C ASP A 46 -7.19 -6.70 -17.07
N GLU A 47 -6.46 -6.09 -16.14
CA GLU A 47 -5.58 -4.93 -16.34
C GLU A 47 -6.18 -3.81 -17.23
N PRO A 48 -7.42 -3.36 -16.99
CA PRO A 48 -8.12 -2.49 -17.94
C PRO A 48 -7.47 -1.10 -18.11
N LEU A 49 -6.67 -0.63 -17.17
CA LEU A 49 -6.05 0.70 -17.18
C LEU A 49 -4.54 0.67 -17.51
N GLY A 50 -3.95 -0.50 -17.77
CA GLY A 50 -2.51 -0.67 -17.94
C GLY A 50 -1.89 0.13 -19.09
N ALA A 51 -2.64 0.40 -20.16
CA ALA A 51 -2.17 1.13 -21.33
C ALA A 51 -2.33 2.67 -21.25
N LEU A 52 -2.89 3.20 -20.14
CA LEU A 52 -3.18 4.63 -19.99
C LEU A 52 -2.03 5.38 -19.31
N ASP A 53 -1.85 6.66 -19.67
CA ASP A 53 -0.99 7.57 -18.92
C ASP A 53 -1.51 7.82 -17.51
N LYS A 54 -0.66 8.33 -16.62
CA LYS A 54 -0.96 8.48 -15.19
C LYS A 54 -2.23 9.31 -14.92
N ASN A 55 -2.37 10.47 -15.55
CA ASN A 55 -3.49 11.37 -15.27
C ASN A 55 -4.82 10.78 -15.76
N LEU A 56 -4.80 10.19 -16.94
CA LEU A 56 -5.96 9.52 -17.51
C LEU A 56 -6.35 8.29 -16.69
N ARG A 57 -5.37 7.53 -16.21
CA ARG A 57 -5.57 6.36 -15.35
C ARG A 57 -6.27 6.76 -14.05
N GLU A 58 -5.77 7.78 -13.34
CA GLU A 58 -6.40 8.28 -12.11
C GLU A 58 -7.84 8.74 -12.35
N SER A 59 -8.11 9.48 -13.43
CA SER A 59 -9.47 9.88 -13.81
C SER A 59 -10.38 8.69 -14.07
N MET A 60 -9.89 7.68 -14.80
CA MET A 60 -10.65 6.48 -15.14
C MET A 60 -10.93 5.57 -13.94
N GLN A 61 -10.07 5.54 -12.93
CA GLN A 61 -10.33 4.84 -11.68
C GLN A 61 -11.62 5.37 -11.00
N TYR A 62 -11.72 6.69 -10.86
CA TYR A 62 -12.91 7.32 -10.28
C TYR A 62 -14.16 7.05 -11.12
N GLU A 63 -14.06 7.12 -12.44
CA GLU A 63 -15.20 6.87 -13.33
C GLU A 63 -15.70 5.43 -13.25
N ILE A 64 -14.80 4.44 -13.29
CA ILE A 64 -15.18 3.01 -13.15
C ILE A 64 -15.81 2.77 -11.78
N LYS A 65 -15.29 3.37 -10.72
CA LYS A 65 -15.85 3.28 -9.39
C LYS A 65 -17.28 3.84 -9.34
N HIS A 66 -17.51 5.03 -9.89
CA HIS A 66 -18.85 5.63 -9.99
C HIS A 66 -19.83 4.77 -10.81
N ILE A 67 -19.37 4.22 -11.92
CA ILE A 67 -20.18 3.29 -12.75
C ILE A 67 -20.56 2.06 -11.91
N HIS A 68 -19.60 1.45 -11.24
CA HIS A 68 -19.83 0.30 -10.35
C HIS A 68 -20.87 0.62 -9.26
N GLU A 69 -20.71 1.75 -8.56
CA GLU A 69 -21.61 2.19 -7.49
C GLU A 69 -23.03 2.45 -8.00
N SER A 70 -23.17 3.00 -9.21
CA SER A 70 -24.46 3.34 -9.81
C SER A 70 -25.22 2.12 -10.33
N ILE A 71 -24.51 1.11 -10.80
CA ILE A 71 -25.11 -0.10 -11.43
C ILE A 71 -25.29 -1.22 -10.41
N GLY A 72 -24.44 -1.31 -9.39
CA GLY A 72 -24.47 -2.34 -8.36
C GLY A 72 -24.02 -3.73 -8.85
N VAL A 73 -23.34 -3.82 -10.01
CA VAL A 73 -22.81 -5.09 -10.54
C VAL A 73 -21.57 -5.53 -9.78
N THR A 74 -21.39 -6.82 -9.57
CA THR A 74 -20.16 -7.35 -9.00
C THR A 74 -19.02 -7.26 -10.02
N VAL A 75 -17.89 -6.64 -9.63
CA VAL A 75 -16.68 -6.54 -10.49
C VAL A 75 -15.55 -7.34 -9.87
N VAL A 76 -14.93 -8.20 -10.65
CA VAL A 76 -13.64 -8.81 -10.34
C VAL A 76 -12.60 -8.10 -11.19
N TYR A 77 -11.72 -7.36 -10.53
CA TYR A 77 -10.71 -6.51 -11.14
C TYR A 77 -9.32 -7.08 -10.89
N VAL A 78 -8.60 -7.42 -11.94
CA VAL A 78 -7.21 -7.92 -11.86
C VAL A 78 -6.27 -6.77 -12.23
N THR A 79 -5.28 -6.50 -11.39
CA THR A 79 -4.26 -5.50 -11.63
C THR A 79 -2.96 -5.85 -10.91
N HIS A 80 -1.84 -5.40 -11.44
CA HIS A 80 -0.55 -5.37 -10.76
C HIS A 80 -0.25 -4.00 -10.12
N ASP A 81 -1.09 -2.99 -10.36
CA ASP A 81 -0.97 -1.65 -9.74
C ASP A 81 -1.65 -1.64 -8.37
N GLN A 82 -0.84 -1.48 -7.32
CA GLN A 82 -1.32 -1.46 -5.93
C GLN A 82 -2.21 -0.24 -5.66
N GLY A 83 -1.92 0.91 -6.31
CA GLY A 83 -2.71 2.12 -6.19
C GLY A 83 -4.13 1.93 -6.70
N GLU A 84 -4.29 1.27 -7.87
CA GLU A 84 -5.60 0.89 -8.40
C GLU A 84 -6.36 0.00 -7.42
N ALA A 85 -5.72 -1.07 -6.94
CA ALA A 85 -6.35 -2.00 -6.01
C ALA A 85 -6.81 -1.29 -4.72
N LEU A 86 -5.96 -0.47 -4.11
CA LEU A 86 -6.27 0.24 -2.86
C LEU A 86 -7.36 1.32 -3.02
N THR A 87 -7.44 1.98 -4.20
CA THR A 87 -8.37 3.08 -4.44
C THR A 87 -9.76 2.60 -4.82
N MET A 88 -9.86 1.53 -5.63
CA MET A 88 -11.11 1.16 -6.29
C MET A 88 -11.85 0.02 -5.58
N SER A 89 -11.15 -0.86 -4.88
CA SER A 89 -11.72 -2.13 -4.44
C SER A 89 -12.40 -2.05 -3.07
N ASN A 90 -13.48 -2.80 -2.86
CA ASN A 90 -14.06 -3.04 -1.54
C ASN A 90 -13.27 -4.13 -0.78
N ARG A 91 -12.72 -5.11 -1.51
CA ARG A 91 -11.89 -6.18 -0.97
C ARG A 91 -10.77 -6.49 -1.96
N ILE A 92 -9.59 -6.77 -1.43
CA ILE A 92 -8.39 -7.09 -2.22
C ILE A 92 -7.89 -8.47 -1.83
N ALA A 93 -7.65 -9.32 -2.83
CA ALA A 93 -6.97 -10.60 -2.68
C ALA A 93 -5.54 -10.49 -3.20
N VAL A 94 -4.56 -10.69 -2.33
CA VAL A 94 -3.15 -10.78 -2.71
C VAL A 94 -2.81 -12.23 -3.01
N PHE A 95 -2.32 -12.49 -4.22
CA PHE A 95 -1.92 -13.81 -4.68
C PHE A 95 -0.40 -13.96 -4.69
N ASN A 96 0.07 -15.12 -4.26
CA ASN A 96 1.44 -15.57 -4.45
C ASN A 96 1.48 -17.08 -4.59
N ASP A 97 2.22 -17.59 -5.57
CA ASP A 97 2.39 -19.03 -5.86
C ASP A 97 1.04 -19.79 -5.93
N GLY A 98 0.05 -19.20 -6.64
CA GLY A 98 -1.27 -19.78 -6.83
C GLY A 98 -2.15 -19.82 -5.59
N LYS A 99 -1.75 -19.16 -4.49
CA LYS A 99 -2.49 -19.11 -3.23
C LYS A 99 -2.86 -17.69 -2.86
N VAL A 100 -4.04 -17.52 -2.26
CA VAL A 100 -4.45 -16.27 -1.64
C VAL A 100 -3.68 -16.11 -0.32
N GLN A 101 -2.82 -15.10 -0.25
CA GLN A 101 -2.05 -14.78 0.95
C GLN A 101 -2.89 -13.99 1.97
N GLN A 102 -3.68 -13.05 1.49
CA GLN A 102 -4.62 -12.28 2.30
C GLN A 102 -5.80 -11.82 1.44
N LEU A 103 -7.00 -11.80 2.01
CA LEU A 103 -8.21 -11.23 1.44
C LEU A 103 -8.86 -10.33 2.49
N SER A 104 -8.82 -9.02 2.27
CA SER A 104 -9.34 -8.03 3.23
C SER A 104 -9.75 -6.73 2.54
N SER A 105 -10.33 -5.77 3.28
CA SER A 105 -10.51 -4.40 2.81
C SER A 105 -9.16 -3.71 2.59
N PRO A 106 -9.09 -2.66 1.76
CA PRO A 106 -7.85 -1.93 1.46
C PRO A 106 -7.10 -1.44 2.70
N ASP A 107 -7.82 -0.83 3.64
CA ASP A 107 -7.28 -0.34 4.92
C ASP A 107 -6.62 -1.45 5.74
N LYS A 108 -7.32 -2.59 5.92
CA LYS A 108 -6.77 -3.74 6.63
C LYS A 108 -5.61 -4.40 5.89
N LEU A 109 -5.64 -4.42 4.56
CA LEU A 109 -4.54 -4.98 3.79
C LEU A 109 -3.24 -4.18 4.01
N TYR A 110 -3.36 -2.86 4.04
CA TYR A 110 -2.23 -1.95 4.22
C TYR A 110 -1.73 -1.90 5.67
N GLU A 111 -2.65 -1.70 6.62
CA GLU A 111 -2.33 -1.50 8.03
C GLU A 111 -2.10 -2.82 8.79
N GLU A 112 -2.75 -3.89 8.37
CA GLU A 112 -2.76 -5.18 9.07
C GLU A 112 -2.32 -6.35 8.18
N PRO A 113 -1.13 -6.27 7.52
CA PRO A 113 -0.62 -7.40 6.76
C PRO A 113 -0.46 -8.63 7.65
N VAL A 114 -0.92 -9.79 7.16
CA VAL A 114 -0.93 -11.03 7.95
C VAL A 114 0.39 -11.79 7.88
N ASN A 115 1.27 -11.50 6.92
CA ASN A 115 2.57 -12.13 6.77
C ASN A 115 3.59 -11.16 6.14
N SER A 116 4.86 -11.53 6.14
CA SER A 116 5.97 -10.72 5.63
C SER A 116 5.85 -10.43 4.14
N PHE A 117 5.35 -11.41 3.35
CA PHE A 117 5.13 -11.23 1.92
C PHE A 117 4.13 -10.11 1.63
N VAL A 118 2.96 -10.14 2.27
CA VAL A 118 1.94 -9.09 2.08
C VAL A 118 2.44 -7.73 2.53
N ALA A 119 3.17 -7.67 3.66
CA ALA A 119 3.73 -6.43 4.18
C ALA A 119 4.71 -5.76 3.20
N GLU A 120 5.51 -6.55 2.50
CA GLU A 120 6.46 -6.07 1.50
C GLU A 120 5.83 -5.83 0.13
N PHE A 121 4.85 -6.63 -0.24
CA PHE A 121 4.16 -6.50 -1.52
C PHE A 121 3.32 -5.23 -1.59
N ILE A 122 2.67 -4.82 -0.50
CA ILE A 122 1.78 -3.65 -0.46
C ILE A 122 2.51 -2.43 0.09
N GLY A 123 2.79 -1.45 -0.78
CA GLY A 123 3.42 -0.19 -0.42
C GLY A 123 4.89 -0.31 0.02
N GLU A 124 5.49 0.81 0.38
CA GLU A 124 6.84 0.82 0.95
C GLU A 124 6.83 0.29 2.38
N ASN A 125 7.89 -0.42 2.77
CA ASN A 125 7.98 -1.07 4.05
C ASN A 125 9.42 -1.12 4.56
N ASN A 126 9.63 -0.85 5.85
CA ASN A 126 10.89 -1.07 6.55
C ASN A 126 10.84 -2.43 7.22
N THR A 127 11.89 -3.22 7.08
CA THR A 127 11.98 -4.54 7.69
C THR A 127 13.24 -4.70 8.54
N PHE A 128 13.10 -5.38 9.67
CA PHE A 128 14.20 -5.78 10.53
C PHE A 128 14.10 -7.27 10.83
N ALA A 129 15.17 -8.01 10.59
CA ALA A 129 15.25 -9.42 10.96
C ALA A 129 15.77 -9.57 12.40
N GLY A 130 15.23 -10.53 13.13
CA GLY A 130 15.63 -10.77 14.51
C GLY A 130 15.01 -12.03 15.11
N GLU A 131 15.20 -12.19 16.42
CA GLU A 131 14.67 -13.28 17.23
C GLU A 131 13.87 -12.73 18.41
N VAL A 132 12.72 -13.33 18.69
CA VAL A 132 11.85 -12.96 19.80
C VAL A 132 12.52 -13.34 21.13
N THR A 133 12.77 -12.38 22.00
CA THR A 133 13.35 -12.58 23.32
C THR A 133 12.33 -12.63 24.44
N ASP A 134 11.18 -11.96 24.27
CA ASP A 134 10.07 -11.97 25.21
C ASP A 134 8.73 -11.67 24.54
N ILE A 135 7.64 -12.20 25.07
CA ILE A 135 6.27 -11.86 24.66
C ILE A 135 5.45 -11.63 25.93
N SER A 136 5.03 -10.40 26.14
CA SER A 136 4.22 -10.01 27.30
C SER A 136 3.31 -8.83 26.98
N ASN A 137 2.13 -8.77 27.60
CA ASN A 137 1.18 -7.66 27.49
C ASN A 137 0.87 -7.22 26.04
N ASN A 138 0.68 -8.20 25.13
CA ASN A 138 0.43 -7.96 23.70
C ASN A 138 1.56 -7.22 22.97
N LYS A 139 2.78 -7.26 23.52
CA LYS A 139 4.00 -6.77 22.91
C LYS A 139 5.02 -7.89 22.84
N CYS A 140 5.81 -7.94 21.79
CA CYS A 140 6.99 -8.77 21.76
C CYS A 140 8.25 -7.91 21.70
N LYS A 141 9.27 -8.39 22.39
CA LYS A 141 10.62 -7.86 22.35
C LYS A 141 11.43 -8.67 21.37
N VAL A 142 12.00 -8.02 20.40
CA VAL A 142 12.77 -8.65 19.32
C VAL A 142 14.20 -8.16 19.39
N LYS A 143 15.15 -9.08 19.53
CA LYS A 143 16.57 -8.81 19.38
C LYS A 143 16.91 -8.91 17.90
N LEU A 144 17.24 -7.79 17.30
CA LEU A 144 17.63 -7.71 15.90
C LEU A 144 18.96 -8.39 15.64
N ASP A 145 19.21 -8.77 14.39
CA ASP A 145 20.49 -9.34 13.98
C ASP A 145 21.65 -8.35 14.16
N SER A 146 21.37 -7.05 14.21
CA SER A 146 22.34 -5.99 14.61
C SER A 146 22.67 -5.97 16.10
N GLY A 147 21.97 -6.75 16.92
CA GLY A 147 22.16 -6.85 18.38
C GLY A 147 21.26 -5.95 19.22
N THR A 148 20.59 -4.95 18.63
CA THR A 148 19.69 -4.04 19.32
C THR A 148 18.32 -4.68 19.56
N GLU A 149 17.66 -4.32 20.65
CA GLU A 149 16.31 -4.77 20.95
C GLU A 149 15.27 -3.72 20.59
N ILE A 150 14.14 -4.17 20.01
CA ILE A 150 12.99 -3.32 19.69
C ILE A 150 11.70 -3.98 20.17
N PHE A 151 10.66 -3.18 20.37
CA PHE A 151 9.31 -3.64 20.71
C PHE A 151 8.41 -3.61 19.47
N SER A 152 7.59 -4.66 19.32
CA SER A 152 6.62 -4.78 18.21
C SER A 152 5.37 -5.53 18.66
N ASN A 153 4.34 -5.51 17.81
CA ASN A 153 3.10 -6.26 17.98
C ASN A 153 3.30 -7.71 17.49
N PRO A 154 3.08 -8.76 18.32
CA PRO A 154 3.24 -10.16 17.93
C PRO A 154 2.07 -10.61 17.04
N ILE A 155 2.29 -10.76 15.74
CA ILE A 155 1.26 -11.18 14.76
C ILE A 155 1.41 -12.66 14.38
N ARG A 156 2.62 -13.07 13.99
CA ARG A 156 2.93 -14.44 13.58
C ARG A 156 3.88 -15.17 14.51
N VAL A 157 4.29 -14.53 15.59
CA VAL A 157 5.17 -15.10 16.61
C VAL A 157 4.36 -15.47 17.84
N LYS A 158 4.69 -16.61 18.45
CA LYS A 158 3.96 -17.19 19.59
C LYS A 158 4.85 -17.47 20.79
N SER A 159 6.15 -17.62 20.59
CA SER A 159 7.08 -18.02 21.63
C SER A 159 8.44 -17.34 21.51
N LYS A 160 9.14 -17.27 22.63
CA LYS A 160 10.54 -16.86 22.70
C LYS A 160 11.40 -17.82 21.88
N GLY A 161 12.41 -17.28 21.19
CA GLY A 161 13.34 -18.02 20.34
C GLY A 161 12.89 -18.10 18.87
N GLU A 162 11.67 -17.67 18.54
CA GLU A 162 11.21 -17.65 17.15
C GLU A 162 11.92 -16.56 16.35
N ARG A 163 12.33 -16.89 15.13
CA ARG A 163 12.80 -15.93 14.14
C ARG A 163 11.63 -15.13 13.60
N THR A 164 11.85 -13.85 13.36
CA THR A 164 10.80 -12.95 12.88
C THR A 164 11.36 -11.85 11.98
N ILE A 165 10.49 -11.35 11.11
CA ILE A 165 10.68 -10.08 10.40
C ILE A 165 9.75 -9.05 11.05
N VAL A 166 10.32 -7.98 11.60
CA VAL A 166 9.54 -6.84 12.08
C VAL A 166 9.33 -5.87 10.93
N SER A 167 8.08 -5.61 10.60
CA SER A 167 7.61 -4.71 9.54
C SER A 167 7.16 -3.39 10.14
N LEU A 168 7.61 -2.26 9.56
CA LEU A 168 7.23 -0.90 9.97
C LEU A 168 7.02 -0.02 8.75
N ARG A 169 5.86 0.61 8.65
CA ARG A 169 5.57 1.55 7.56
C ARG A 169 6.40 2.84 7.69
N PRO A 170 6.91 3.42 6.57
CA PRO A 170 7.74 4.63 6.60
C PRO A 170 7.09 5.84 7.28
N GLU A 171 5.78 5.98 7.16
CA GLU A 171 4.99 7.07 7.75
C GLU A 171 4.66 6.87 9.23
N ARG A 172 4.94 5.69 9.79
CA ARG A 172 4.72 5.36 11.21
C ARG A 172 5.92 5.69 12.09
N ALA A 173 7.08 5.86 11.49
CA ALA A 173 8.27 6.36 12.19
C ALA A 173 8.30 7.89 12.15
N ILE A 174 8.68 8.52 13.25
CA ILE A 174 8.75 9.98 13.37
C ILE A 174 10.14 10.45 13.81
N ILE A 175 10.49 11.68 13.44
CA ILE A 175 11.68 12.38 13.92
C ILE A 175 11.35 13.05 15.27
N ASP A 176 12.36 13.18 16.12
CA ASP A 176 12.25 13.78 17.45
C ASP A 176 11.13 13.13 18.30
N PRO A 177 11.23 11.82 18.57
CA PRO A 177 10.22 11.08 19.27
C PRO A 177 10.02 11.57 20.70
N THR A 178 8.77 11.57 21.16
CA THR A 178 8.46 11.88 22.57
C THR A 178 8.97 10.80 23.51
N ASP A 179 9.13 11.14 24.81
CA ASP A 179 9.60 10.19 25.82
C ASP A 179 8.67 8.99 26.04
N LYS A 180 7.44 9.06 25.57
CA LYS A 180 6.43 8.00 25.71
C LYS A 180 6.51 6.90 24.64
N MET A 181 7.34 7.06 23.60
CA MET A 181 7.45 6.05 22.55
C MET A 181 8.24 4.81 23.01
N ASP A 182 7.79 3.64 22.55
CA ASP A 182 8.39 2.35 22.91
C ASP A 182 9.79 2.15 22.33
N ASN A 183 10.01 2.66 21.11
CA ASN A 183 11.29 2.54 20.39
C ASN A 183 11.84 3.93 20.08
N LYS A 184 13.09 4.15 20.44
CA LYS A 184 13.83 5.40 20.14
C LYS A 184 15.27 5.06 19.81
N HIS A 185 15.72 5.47 18.62
CA HIS A 185 17.03 5.13 18.11
C HIS A 185 17.59 6.27 17.26
N LYS A 186 18.90 6.36 17.18
CA LYS A 186 19.59 7.30 16.29
C LYS A 186 19.79 6.69 14.92
N GLY A 187 19.45 7.45 13.89
CA GLY A 187 19.67 7.08 12.50
C GLY A 187 20.51 8.14 11.79
N LYS A 188 21.43 7.71 10.93
CA LYS A 188 22.23 8.59 10.09
C LYS A 188 21.57 8.77 8.73
N ILE A 189 21.37 10.02 8.31
CA ILE A 189 20.77 10.38 7.03
C ILE A 189 21.76 10.08 5.89
N GLU A 190 21.34 9.24 4.95
CA GLU A 190 22.13 8.84 3.77
C GLU A 190 21.58 9.44 2.46
N GLU A 191 20.30 9.79 2.43
CA GLU A 191 19.68 10.40 1.26
C GLU A 191 18.42 11.20 1.64
N VAL A 192 18.16 12.29 0.90
CA VAL A 192 16.98 13.15 1.08
C VAL A 192 16.38 13.46 -0.28
N ILE A 193 15.14 13.06 -0.52
CA ILE A 193 14.44 13.27 -1.80
C ILE A 193 13.11 13.99 -1.53
N TYR A 194 12.92 15.13 -2.21
CA TYR A 194 11.69 15.91 -2.14
C TYR A 194 10.64 15.38 -3.14
N HIS A 195 9.47 14.99 -2.66
CA HIS A 195 8.36 14.45 -3.46
C HIS A 195 7.15 15.39 -3.59
N GLY A 196 7.27 16.65 -3.20
CA GLY A 196 6.17 17.61 -3.26
C GLY A 196 5.31 17.61 -2.00
N ASP A 197 4.56 16.57 -1.74
CA ASP A 197 3.70 16.40 -0.55
C ASP A 197 4.49 15.95 0.69
N HIS A 198 5.55 15.17 0.49
CA HIS A 198 6.43 14.70 1.55
C HIS A 198 7.91 14.74 1.13
N THR A 199 8.79 14.66 2.11
CA THR A 199 10.21 14.39 1.92
C THR A 199 10.50 12.95 2.31
N ARG A 200 11.07 12.18 1.38
CA ARG A 200 11.54 10.81 1.60
C ARG A 200 12.99 10.87 2.06
N VAL A 201 13.25 10.32 3.24
CA VAL A 201 14.58 10.29 3.86
C VAL A 201 15.02 8.84 3.99
N ARG A 202 16.18 8.50 3.41
CA ARG A 202 16.81 7.19 3.62
C ARG A 202 17.86 7.30 4.71
N LEU A 203 17.79 6.35 5.65
CA LEU A 203 18.61 6.34 6.86
C LEU A 203 19.36 5.01 7.00
N ASN A 204 20.52 5.07 7.63
CA ASN A 204 21.11 3.89 8.26
C ASN A 204 20.60 3.84 9.71
N LEU A 205 19.70 2.92 9.99
CA LEU A 205 19.05 2.76 11.30
C LEU A 205 19.12 1.30 11.76
N LEU A 206 19.73 1.04 12.91
CA LEU A 206 19.81 -0.31 13.51
C LEU A 206 20.43 -1.39 12.59
N GLY A 207 21.34 -0.99 11.71
CA GLY A 207 21.96 -1.87 10.72
C GLY A 207 21.21 -1.97 9.40
N ASN A 208 19.99 -1.46 9.31
CA ASN A 208 19.28 -1.32 8.05
C ASN A 208 19.70 -0.03 7.34
N LYS A 209 20.41 -0.13 6.22
CA LYS A 209 20.86 1.01 5.40
C LYS A 209 19.81 1.55 4.44
N GLU A 210 18.72 0.81 4.27
CA GLU A 210 17.60 1.15 3.39
C GLU A 210 16.35 1.59 4.17
N PHE A 211 16.52 1.98 5.45
CA PHE A 211 15.39 2.44 6.25
C PHE A 211 14.84 3.75 5.68
N ILE A 212 13.56 3.76 5.38
CA ILE A 212 12.85 4.88 4.77
C ILE A 212 11.97 5.57 5.82
N LEU A 213 12.02 6.89 5.81
CA LEU A 213 11.11 7.75 6.56
C LEU A 213 10.38 8.68 5.58
N LYS A 214 9.08 8.84 5.76
CA LYS A 214 8.25 9.82 5.03
C LYS A 214 7.86 10.97 5.96
N VAL A 215 8.41 12.14 5.70
CA VAL A 215 8.16 13.35 6.49
C VAL A 215 7.23 14.28 5.71
N PRO A 216 6.00 14.56 6.18
CA PRO A 216 5.13 15.53 5.52
C PRO A 216 5.79 16.90 5.41
N ASN A 217 5.73 17.54 4.24
CA ASN A 217 6.34 18.85 4.02
C ASN A 217 5.63 20.00 4.75
N SER A 218 4.43 19.72 5.31
CA SER A 218 3.71 20.63 6.21
C SER A 218 4.27 20.65 7.63
N SER A 219 5.10 19.67 8.00
CA SER A 219 5.77 19.62 9.29
C SER A 219 6.83 20.74 9.38
N ALA A 220 7.02 21.31 10.57
CA ALA A 220 8.01 22.37 10.79
C ALA A 220 9.36 21.99 10.16
N ARG A 221 10.07 22.97 9.60
CA ARG A 221 11.37 22.79 8.93
C ARG A 221 12.37 22.13 9.87
N MET A 222 12.43 20.82 9.85
CA MET A 222 13.47 20.05 10.50
C MET A 222 14.76 20.21 9.68
N ASP A 223 15.90 20.29 10.34
CA ASP A 223 17.21 20.36 9.67
C ASP A 223 17.63 18.98 9.13
N ILE A 224 16.86 18.50 8.15
CA ILE A 224 17.08 17.20 7.49
C ILE A 224 18.18 17.38 6.44
N LYS A 225 19.42 17.12 6.82
CA LYS A 225 20.59 17.23 5.94
C LYS A 225 21.33 15.91 5.84
N LEU A 226 21.85 15.65 4.66
CA LEU A 226 22.73 14.50 4.40
C LEU A 226 23.86 14.42 5.43
N GLY A 227 24.06 13.24 6.01
CA GLY A 227 25.13 12.96 6.98
C GLY A 227 24.80 13.29 8.44
N ASN A 228 23.71 14.03 8.71
CA ASN A 228 23.27 14.29 10.08
C ASN A 228 22.74 13.02 10.75
N GLU A 229 22.92 12.94 12.06
CA GLU A 229 22.22 11.98 12.91
C GLU A 229 20.96 12.61 13.47
N ILE A 230 19.86 11.86 13.43
CA ILE A 230 18.55 12.26 13.95
C ILE A 230 17.97 11.18 14.86
N ASP A 231 17.17 11.58 15.83
CA ASP A 231 16.43 10.67 16.69
C ASP A 231 15.14 10.24 15.98
N ILE A 232 14.93 8.92 15.87
CA ILE A 232 13.77 8.29 15.23
C ILE A 232 13.04 7.45 16.26
N GLY A 233 11.71 7.50 16.24
CA GLY A 233 10.91 6.66 17.13
C GLY A 233 9.61 6.19 16.52
N TRP A 234 9.09 5.10 17.10
CA TRP A 234 7.78 4.50 16.78
C TRP A 234 7.23 3.72 17.97
N ASN A 235 5.93 3.49 17.99
CA ASN A 235 5.31 2.65 19.02
C ASN A 235 5.33 1.18 18.61
N SER A 236 5.31 0.30 19.58
CA SER A 236 5.27 -1.15 19.34
C SER A 236 4.06 -1.60 18.53
N GLN A 237 2.92 -0.94 18.68
CA GLN A 237 1.70 -1.23 17.91
C GLN A 237 1.82 -0.92 16.41
N ASP A 238 2.72 0.00 16.02
CA ASP A 238 2.96 0.38 14.64
C ASP A 238 3.93 -0.57 13.92
N ALA A 239 4.66 -1.39 14.67
CA ALA A 239 5.61 -2.38 14.18
C ALA A 239 5.03 -3.80 14.36
N ARG A 240 5.09 -4.63 13.33
CA ARG A 240 4.46 -5.97 13.30
C ARG A 240 5.52 -7.06 13.21
N ALA A 241 5.57 -7.96 14.20
CA ALA A 241 6.40 -9.16 14.15
C ALA A 241 5.69 -10.25 13.35
N LEU A 242 6.20 -10.52 12.15
CA LEU A 242 5.64 -11.42 11.16
C LEU A 242 6.50 -12.69 11.03
N ASP A 243 6.06 -13.62 10.16
CA ASP A 243 6.81 -14.81 9.84
C ASP A 243 8.19 -14.48 9.25
N PRO A 244 9.22 -15.29 9.50
CA PRO A 244 10.51 -15.16 8.83
C PRO A 244 10.37 -15.45 7.33
N LYS A 245 11.27 -14.87 6.54
CA LYS A 245 11.40 -15.22 5.12
C LYS A 245 12.03 -16.57 4.92
#